data_c53943324dbfe0a271475db25f6be4d6
#
_entry.id   c53943324dbfe0a271475db25f6be4d6
#
_cell.length_a   1.000
_cell.length_b   1.000
_cell.length_c   1.000
_cell.angle_alpha   90.00
_cell.angle_beta   90.00
_cell.angle_gamma   90.00
#
_symmetry.space_group_name_H-M   'P 1'
#
loop_
_entity.id
_entity.type
_entity.pdbx_description
1 polymer ?
#
loop_
_entity_poly.entity_id
_entity_poly.type
_entity_poly.pdbx_seq_one_letter_code
_entity_poly.pdbx_strand_id
1 'polypeptide(L)'
;MGKEHFKFDFDEWMAEELIHRDDWKDWYEAMCEILPLWEVDTIERVAGFIAQCGHESGGFRVLSENLNYSAKALNTIFPKYFKRAGREANEYHRQPEKIANVIYANRMDNGDTSSGDGWTFRGGGILQLTGRYNYTEFGKAVEKTPEEAVEYVRTKAGALDSACWFWDTNNIN
;
A
#
# COMPACT_ATOMS: atom_id res chain seq x y z
N MET A 1 21.27 15.50 -0.94
CA MET A 1 20.94 15.99 0.42
C MET A 1 20.48 14.88 1.39
N GLY A 2 20.34 13.62 1.01
CA GLY A 2 19.81 12.55 1.88
C GLY A 2 20.79 11.79 2.78
N LYS A 3 22.10 11.97 2.60
CA LYS A 3 23.12 11.17 3.32
C LYS A 3 23.32 11.55 4.79
N GLU A 4 22.89 12.72 5.23
CA GLU A 4 23.18 13.25 6.58
C GLU A 4 22.29 12.66 7.68
N HIS A 5 21.26 11.89 7.33
CA HIS A 5 20.26 11.40 8.28
C HIS A 5 20.36 9.90 8.58
N PHE A 6 21.10 9.11 7.79
CA PHE A 6 21.36 7.71 8.09
C PHE A 6 22.58 7.57 9.02
N LYS A 7 22.53 6.59 9.90
CA LYS A 7 23.63 6.23 10.83
C LYS A 7 24.70 5.36 10.18
N PHE A 8 24.63 5.20 8.85
CA PHE A 8 25.57 4.48 8.00
C PHE A 8 25.61 5.10 6.60
N ASP A 9 26.55 4.72 5.75
CA ASP A 9 26.62 5.21 4.39
C ASP A 9 25.65 4.40 3.50
N PHE A 10 24.40 4.88 3.41
CA PHE A 10 23.41 4.35 2.46
C PHE A 10 23.63 5.04 1.10
N ASP A 11 24.31 4.37 0.18
CA ASP A 11 24.68 4.91 -1.10
C ASP A 11 23.90 4.32 -2.28
N GLU A 12 24.11 4.90 -3.47
CA GLU A 12 23.45 4.48 -4.70
C GLU A 12 23.77 3.01 -5.06
N TRP A 13 25.00 2.55 -4.79
CA TRP A 13 25.39 1.18 -5.09
C TRP A 13 24.59 0.17 -4.24
N MET A 14 24.43 0.43 -2.96
CA MET A 14 23.58 -0.41 -2.07
C MET A 14 22.14 -0.42 -2.54
N ALA A 15 21.60 0.73 -2.94
CA ALA A 15 20.22 0.82 -3.43
C ALA A 15 20.02 0.06 -4.74
N GLU A 16 20.94 0.13 -5.69
CA GLU A 16 20.91 -0.62 -6.94
C GLU A 16 20.92 -2.13 -6.72
N GLU A 17 21.77 -2.60 -5.79
CA GLU A 17 21.88 -4.02 -5.42
C GLU A 17 20.64 -4.55 -4.67
N LEU A 18 19.93 -3.68 -3.95
CA LEU A 18 18.75 -4.07 -3.16
C LEU A 18 17.44 -3.92 -3.94
N ILE A 19 17.40 -2.96 -4.87
CA ILE A 19 16.20 -2.60 -5.63
C ILE A 19 16.41 -3.00 -7.09
N HIS A 20 16.10 -4.24 -7.44
CA HIS A 20 16.28 -4.80 -8.78
C HIS A 20 15.26 -4.26 -9.79
N ARG A 21 15.34 -2.96 -10.12
CA ARG A 21 14.42 -2.24 -11.01
C ARG A 21 15.15 -1.17 -11.81
N ASP A 22 14.64 -0.87 -13.00
CA ASP A 22 15.21 0.20 -13.85
C ASP A 22 15.04 1.60 -13.22
N ASP A 23 14.01 1.79 -12.39
CA ASP A 23 13.73 3.04 -11.67
C ASP A 23 14.24 3.05 -10.22
N TRP A 24 15.27 2.27 -9.90
CA TRP A 24 15.83 2.16 -8.55
C TRP A 24 16.32 3.50 -7.99
N LYS A 25 16.80 4.41 -8.84
CA LYS A 25 17.24 5.74 -8.41
C LYS A 25 16.12 6.57 -7.81
N ASP A 26 14.96 6.58 -8.43
CA ASP A 26 13.80 7.30 -7.89
C ASP A 26 13.35 6.72 -6.54
N TRP A 27 13.48 5.40 -6.36
CA TRP A 27 13.23 4.75 -5.08
C TRP A 27 14.27 5.10 -4.04
N TYR A 28 15.54 5.13 -4.42
CA TYR A 28 16.64 5.55 -3.55
C TYR A 28 16.45 6.99 -3.06
N GLU A 29 16.15 7.93 -3.95
CA GLU A 29 15.87 9.32 -3.61
C GLU A 29 14.71 9.43 -2.63
N ALA A 30 13.59 8.72 -2.89
CA ALA A 30 12.45 8.68 -2.00
C ALA A 30 12.79 8.02 -0.65
N MET A 31 13.59 6.97 -0.61
CA MET A 31 14.07 6.35 0.63
C MET A 31 14.94 7.30 1.45
N CYS A 32 15.83 8.04 0.81
CA CYS A 32 16.67 9.04 1.48
C CYS A 32 15.85 10.17 2.12
N GLU A 33 14.71 10.50 1.53
CA GLU A 33 13.79 11.52 2.06
C GLU A 33 12.92 10.97 3.22
N ILE A 34 12.37 9.77 3.06
CA ILE A 34 11.29 9.28 3.94
C ILE A 34 11.80 8.43 5.11
N LEU A 35 12.72 7.47 4.88
CA LEU A 35 13.10 6.50 5.92
C LEU A 35 13.64 7.14 7.21
N PRO A 36 14.51 8.16 7.15
CA PRO A 36 15.02 8.80 8.36
C PRO A 36 13.97 9.50 9.19
N LEU A 37 12.87 9.97 8.59
CA LEU A 37 11.75 10.62 9.30
C LEU A 37 11.05 9.66 10.26
N TRP A 38 11.13 8.36 9.98
CA TRP A 38 10.53 7.29 10.77
C TRP A 38 11.57 6.47 11.56
N GLU A 39 12.78 7.01 11.74
CA GLU A 39 13.88 6.33 12.43
C GLU A 39 14.30 4.99 11.78
N VAL A 40 13.96 4.76 10.51
CA VAL A 40 14.49 3.65 9.69
C VAL A 40 15.84 4.10 9.14
N ASP A 41 16.85 4.18 10.00
CA ASP A 41 18.09 4.92 9.76
C ASP A 41 19.38 4.13 10.07
N THR A 42 19.27 2.90 10.62
CA THR A 42 20.40 1.98 10.78
C THR A 42 20.43 0.94 9.67
N ILE A 43 21.59 0.33 9.43
CA ILE A 43 21.76 -0.67 8.39
C ILE A 43 20.78 -1.85 8.54
N GLU A 44 20.56 -2.32 9.78
CA GLU A 44 19.66 -3.43 10.07
C GLU A 44 18.20 -3.06 9.79
N ARG A 45 17.77 -1.86 10.19
CA ARG A 45 16.41 -1.36 9.98
C ARG A 45 16.14 -1.16 8.49
N VAL A 46 17.04 -0.50 7.77
CA VAL A 46 16.91 -0.27 6.32
C VAL A 46 16.90 -1.59 5.56
N ALA A 47 17.82 -2.51 5.86
CA ALA A 47 17.87 -3.82 5.21
C ALA A 47 16.60 -4.64 5.48
N GLY A 48 16.12 -4.69 6.73
CA GLY A 48 14.89 -5.37 7.10
C GLY A 48 13.66 -4.77 6.43
N PHE A 49 13.57 -3.44 6.41
CA PHE A 49 12.49 -2.71 5.75
C PHE A 49 12.45 -2.98 4.24
N ILE A 50 13.58 -2.84 3.54
CA ILE A 50 13.65 -3.08 2.09
C ILE A 50 13.33 -4.54 1.77
N ALA A 51 13.84 -5.50 2.54
CA ALA A 51 13.56 -6.91 2.32
C ALA A 51 12.06 -7.24 2.46
N GLN A 52 11.43 -6.78 3.53
CA GLN A 52 10.00 -7.03 3.78
C GLN A 52 9.12 -6.29 2.76
N CYS A 53 9.36 -5.01 2.54
CA CYS A 53 8.61 -4.20 1.58
C CYS A 53 8.78 -4.72 0.15
N GLY A 54 9.99 -5.14 -0.23
CA GLY A 54 10.25 -5.76 -1.51
C GLY A 54 9.49 -7.07 -1.69
N HIS A 55 9.45 -7.91 -0.65
CA HIS A 55 8.68 -9.16 -0.67
C HIS A 55 7.18 -8.91 -0.86
N GLU A 56 6.58 -8.06 -0.04
CA GLU A 56 5.14 -7.77 -0.04
C GLU A 56 4.65 -7.08 -1.33
N SER A 57 5.48 -6.25 -1.95
CA SER A 57 5.13 -5.48 -3.15
C SER A 57 5.62 -6.11 -4.47
N GLY A 58 6.16 -7.32 -4.41
CA GLY A 58 6.76 -7.97 -5.58
C GLY A 58 7.93 -7.16 -6.17
N GLY A 59 8.82 -6.67 -5.30
CA GLY A 59 9.96 -5.82 -5.68
C GLY A 59 9.54 -4.38 -6.00
N PHE A 60 8.70 -3.78 -5.16
CA PHE A 60 8.20 -2.40 -5.30
C PHE A 60 7.38 -2.16 -6.60
N ARG A 61 6.76 -3.22 -7.17
CA ARG A 61 6.00 -3.12 -8.43
C ARG A 61 4.52 -2.90 -8.20
N VAL A 62 3.96 -3.45 -7.14
CA VAL A 62 2.52 -3.43 -6.86
C VAL A 62 2.23 -2.38 -5.81
N LEU A 63 1.78 -1.20 -6.22
CA LEU A 63 1.40 -0.09 -5.35
C LEU A 63 -0.12 0.14 -5.30
N SER A 64 -0.89 -0.69 -5.97
CA SER A 64 -2.36 -0.64 -5.95
C SER A 64 -2.92 -2.03 -6.17
N GLU A 65 -3.95 -2.36 -5.41
CA GLU A 65 -4.64 -3.64 -5.50
C GLU A 65 -5.28 -3.85 -6.87
N ASN A 66 -5.07 -5.04 -7.45
CA ASN A 66 -5.71 -5.44 -8.69
C ASN A 66 -6.98 -6.25 -8.41
N LEU A 67 -8.13 -5.64 -8.63
CA LEU A 67 -9.46 -6.23 -8.43
C LEU A 67 -10.12 -6.71 -9.74
N ASN A 68 -9.34 -6.92 -10.78
CA ASN A 68 -9.83 -7.36 -12.10
C ASN A 68 -10.11 -8.87 -12.14
N TYR A 69 -11.13 -9.33 -11.43
CA TYR A 69 -11.48 -10.75 -11.33
C TYR A 69 -12.54 -11.19 -12.34
N SER A 70 -12.42 -12.45 -12.81
CA SER A 70 -13.49 -13.10 -13.57
C SER A 70 -14.63 -13.57 -12.65
N ALA A 71 -15.83 -13.77 -13.18
CA ALA A 71 -16.97 -14.33 -12.43
C ALA A 71 -16.64 -15.64 -11.70
N LYS A 72 -15.89 -16.54 -12.37
CA LYS A 72 -15.41 -17.80 -11.78
C LYS A 72 -14.50 -17.52 -10.56
N ALA A 73 -13.55 -16.60 -10.71
CA ALA A 73 -12.61 -16.22 -9.64
C ALA A 73 -13.37 -15.58 -8.45
N LEU A 74 -14.37 -14.72 -8.70
CA LEU A 74 -15.19 -14.12 -7.65
C LEU A 74 -15.89 -15.17 -6.78
N ASN A 75 -16.49 -16.19 -7.41
CA ASN A 75 -17.13 -17.28 -6.70
C ASN A 75 -16.17 -18.19 -5.93
N THR A 76 -14.91 -18.26 -6.36
CA THR A 76 -13.87 -19.11 -5.74
C THR A 76 -13.10 -18.38 -4.65
N ILE A 77 -12.68 -17.15 -4.92
CA ILE A 77 -11.81 -16.36 -4.02
C ILE A 77 -12.64 -15.62 -2.98
N PHE A 78 -13.80 -15.10 -3.39
CA PHE A 78 -14.70 -14.32 -2.55
C PHE A 78 -16.08 -14.96 -2.38
N PRO A 79 -16.19 -16.27 -2.04
CA PRO A 79 -17.45 -16.97 -2.00
C PRO A 79 -18.46 -16.36 -1.03
N LYS A 80 -17.98 -15.76 0.07
CA LYS A 80 -18.80 -15.07 1.06
C LYS A 80 -19.64 -13.93 0.45
N TYR A 81 -19.03 -13.20 -0.49
CA TYR A 81 -19.63 -11.99 -1.08
C TYR A 81 -20.42 -12.27 -2.36
N PHE A 82 -20.16 -13.39 -3.02
CA PHE A 82 -20.79 -13.76 -4.29
C PHE A 82 -21.62 -15.03 -4.15
N LYS A 83 -21.03 -16.20 -4.30
CA LYS A 83 -21.76 -17.47 -4.31
C LYS A 83 -22.66 -17.70 -3.10
N ARG A 84 -22.14 -17.46 -1.88
CA ARG A 84 -22.89 -17.68 -0.63
C ARG A 84 -23.89 -16.57 -0.36
N ALA A 85 -23.67 -15.38 -0.89
CA ALA A 85 -24.60 -14.25 -0.79
C ALA A 85 -25.68 -14.26 -1.88
N GLY A 86 -25.69 -15.25 -2.77
CA GLY A 86 -26.63 -15.32 -3.88
C GLY A 86 -26.47 -14.20 -4.91
N ARG A 87 -25.26 -13.61 -5.01
CA ARG A 87 -24.99 -12.52 -5.94
C ARG A 87 -24.48 -13.08 -7.25
N GLU A 88 -25.08 -12.62 -8.37
CA GLU A 88 -24.71 -13.03 -9.71
C GLU A 88 -23.33 -12.52 -10.10
N ALA A 89 -22.29 -13.36 -9.99
CA ALA A 89 -20.90 -12.98 -10.24
C ALA A 89 -20.64 -12.48 -11.68
N ASN A 90 -21.47 -12.89 -12.66
CA ASN A 90 -21.35 -12.42 -14.04
C ASN A 90 -21.58 -10.92 -14.20
N GLU A 91 -22.41 -10.32 -13.34
CA GLU A 91 -22.68 -8.87 -13.34
C GLU A 91 -21.47 -8.05 -12.84
N TYR A 92 -20.50 -8.72 -12.25
CA TYR A 92 -19.27 -8.15 -11.70
C TYR A 92 -18.01 -8.56 -12.48
N HIS A 93 -18.17 -9.38 -13.51
CA HIS A 93 -17.07 -9.90 -14.32
C HIS A 93 -16.20 -8.76 -14.86
N ARG A 94 -14.92 -8.72 -14.44
CA ARG A 94 -13.95 -7.69 -14.87
C ARG A 94 -14.39 -6.25 -14.59
N GLN A 95 -15.12 -6.03 -13.50
CA GLN A 95 -15.55 -4.70 -13.05
C GLN A 95 -14.94 -4.37 -11.67
N PRO A 96 -13.66 -3.96 -11.62
CA PRO A 96 -12.88 -3.80 -10.37
C PRO A 96 -13.58 -2.89 -9.35
N GLU A 97 -14.14 -1.77 -9.80
CA GLU A 97 -14.82 -0.81 -8.92
C GLU A 97 -16.04 -1.43 -8.24
N LYS A 98 -16.91 -2.09 -9.00
CA LYS A 98 -18.07 -2.77 -8.42
C LYS A 98 -17.65 -3.89 -7.46
N ILE A 99 -16.59 -4.62 -7.80
CA ILE A 99 -16.05 -5.69 -6.96
C ILE A 99 -15.55 -5.10 -5.63
N ALA A 100 -14.74 -4.05 -5.66
CA ALA A 100 -14.24 -3.37 -4.48
C ALA A 100 -15.37 -2.90 -3.56
N ASN A 101 -16.38 -2.24 -4.14
CA ASN A 101 -17.53 -1.70 -3.41
C ASN A 101 -18.40 -2.79 -2.78
N VAL A 102 -18.33 -4.04 -3.25
CA VAL A 102 -18.98 -5.18 -2.63
C VAL A 102 -18.15 -5.79 -1.52
N ILE A 103 -16.87 -6.06 -1.76
CA ILE A 103 -16.04 -6.81 -0.80
C ILE A 103 -15.61 -5.98 0.41
N TYR A 104 -15.54 -4.66 0.25
CA TYR A 104 -15.11 -3.72 1.29
C TYR A 104 -16.24 -2.90 1.93
N ALA A 105 -17.49 -3.06 1.47
CA ALA A 105 -18.64 -2.37 2.05
C ALA A 105 -18.81 -2.67 3.56
N ASN A 106 -19.13 -1.63 4.33
CA ASN A 106 -19.40 -1.71 5.78
C ASN A 106 -18.23 -2.32 6.59
N ARG A 107 -17.01 -2.14 6.14
CA ARG A 107 -15.79 -2.62 6.79
C ARG A 107 -14.77 -1.50 6.89
N MET A 108 -13.97 -1.48 7.97
CA MET A 108 -12.88 -0.51 8.14
C MET A 108 -13.36 0.94 7.94
N ASP A 109 -14.52 1.26 8.49
CA ASP A 109 -15.23 2.54 8.37
C ASP A 109 -15.61 2.96 6.94
N ASN A 110 -15.56 2.04 5.98
CA ASN A 110 -16.18 2.26 4.68
C ASN A 110 -17.71 2.29 4.82
N GLY A 111 -18.36 3.13 4.04
CA GLY A 111 -19.81 3.10 3.87
C GLY A 111 -20.30 1.84 3.16
N ASP A 112 -21.57 1.83 2.82
CA ASP A 112 -22.20 0.72 2.08
C ASP A 112 -21.69 0.65 0.61
N THR A 113 -22.22 -0.31 -0.15
CA THR A 113 -21.84 -0.54 -1.55
C THR A 113 -22.06 0.69 -2.43
N SER A 114 -23.01 1.58 -2.08
CA SER A 114 -23.33 2.77 -2.85
C SER A 114 -22.43 3.97 -2.54
N SER A 115 -21.69 3.94 -1.45
CA SER A 115 -20.78 5.00 -1.02
C SER A 115 -19.58 5.21 -1.96
N GLY A 116 -19.15 4.15 -2.66
CA GLY A 116 -17.92 4.16 -3.45
C GLY A 116 -16.65 3.98 -2.62
N ASP A 117 -16.76 3.90 -1.29
CA ASP A 117 -15.61 3.80 -0.39
C ASP A 117 -14.75 2.58 -0.64
N GLY A 118 -15.38 1.44 -0.96
CA GLY A 118 -14.64 0.21 -1.24
C GLY A 118 -13.63 0.37 -2.38
N TRP A 119 -13.99 1.11 -3.41
CA TRP A 119 -13.07 1.44 -4.50
C TRP A 119 -12.09 2.54 -4.13
N THR A 120 -12.57 3.62 -3.53
CA THR A 120 -11.74 4.76 -3.14
C THR A 120 -10.60 4.31 -2.23
N PHE A 121 -10.93 3.58 -1.16
CA PHE A 121 -10.01 3.14 -0.12
C PHE A 121 -9.53 1.69 -0.28
N ARG A 122 -9.49 1.17 -1.53
CA ARG A 122 -8.90 -0.13 -1.82
C ARG A 122 -7.42 -0.16 -1.48
N GLY A 123 -6.83 -1.35 -1.44
CA GLY A 123 -5.42 -1.54 -1.12
C GLY A 123 -4.48 -0.66 -1.95
N GLY A 124 -3.65 0.10 -1.28
CA GLY A 124 -2.66 1.00 -1.88
C GLY A 124 -1.35 1.04 -1.10
N GLY A 125 -0.29 1.50 -1.75
CA GLY A 125 1.06 1.52 -1.19
C GLY A 125 1.71 0.14 -1.12
N ILE A 126 2.93 0.09 -0.60
CA ILE A 126 3.77 -1.13 -0.55
C ILE A 126 3.13 -2.22 0.31
N LEU A 127 2.58 -1.86 1.47
CA LEU A 127 1.96 -2.78 2.43
C LEU A 127 0.43 -2.81 2.32
N GLN A 128 -0.13 -2.36 1.20
CA GLN A 128 -1.56 -2.46 0.87
C GLN A 128 -2.48 -1.87 1.96
N LEU A 129 -2.26 -0.59 2.29
CA LEU A 129 -3.14 0.18 3.15
C LEU A 129 -4.56 0.14 2.61
N THR A 130 -5.55 -0.29 3.41
CA THR A 130 -6.92 -0.56 2.95
C THR A 130 -7.96 -0.07 3.94
N GLY A 131 -9.03 0.54 3.43
CA GLY A 131 -10.19 0.99 4.19
C GLY A 131 -10.10 2.43 4.70
N ARG A 132 -11.25 3.12 4.77
CA ARG A 132 -11.36 4.52 5.18
C ARG A 132 -10.69 4.77 6.53
N TYR A 133 -10.87 3.88 7.51
CA TYR A 133 -10.24 4.01 8.82
C TYR A 133 -8.70 4.13 8.71
N ASN A 134 -8.05 3.19 8.03
CA ASN A 134 -6.59 3.19 7.91
C ASN A 134 -6.06 4.39 7.12
N TYR A 135 -6.76 4.79 6.05
CA TYR A 135 -6.39 6.01 5.31
C TYR A 135 -6.60 7.28 6.13
N THR A 136 -7.60 7.29 7.04
CA THR A 136 -7.81 8.41 7.97
C THR A 136 -6.68 8.50 8.99
N GLU A 137 -6.29 7.37 9.59
CA GLU A 137 -5.21 7.35 10.60
C GLU A 137 -3.85 7.67 9.97
N PHE A 138 -3.55 7.11 8.81
CA PHE A 138 -2.35 7.46 8.06
C PHE A 138 -2.37 8.94 7.62
N GLY A 139 -3.49 9.42 7.11
CA GLY A 139 -3.66 10.83 6.71
C GLY A 139 -3.35 11.80 7.84
N LYS A 140 -3.81 11.50 9.08
CA LYS A 140 -3.47 12.30 10.27
C LYS A 140 -1.96 12.36 10.52
N ALA A 141 -1.25 11.23 10.33
CA ALA A 141 0.19 11.16 10.55
C ALA A 141 0.99 11.99 9.53
N VAL A 142 0.47 12.16 8.32
CA VAL A 142 1.13 12.90 7.22
C VAL A 142 0.42 14.21 6.86
N GLU A 143 -0.46 14.70 7.72
CA GLU A 143 -1.21 15.96 7.57
C GLU A 143 -2.01 16.05 6.26
N LYS A 144 -2.71 14.95 5.91
CA LYS A 144 -3.57 14.81 4.72
C LYS A 144 -4.98 14.36 5.08
N THR A 145 -5.94 14.75 4.26
CA THR A 145 -7.27 14.12 4.30
C THR A 145 -7.18 12.65 3.85
N PRO A 146 -8.16 11.79 4.19
CA PRO A 146 -8.15 10.40 3.73
C PRO A 146 -8.06 10.27 2.21
N GLU A 147 -8.74 11.13 1.46
CA GLU A 147 -8.76 11.16 0.01
C GLU A 147 -7.40 11.59 -0.57
N GLU A 148 -6.76 12.61 0.01
CA GLU A 148 -5.39 13.00 -0.35
C GLU A 148 -4.38 11.89 -0.04
N ALA A 149 -4.55 11.19 1.08
CA ALA A 149 -3.72 10.04 1.45
C ALA A 149 -3.84 8.90 0.43
N VAL A 150 -5.04 8.67 -0.15
CA VAL A 150 -5.25 7.69 -1.23
C VAL A 150 -4.39 8.01 -2.46
N GLU A 151 -4.33 9.26 -2.88
CA GLU A 151 -3.48 9.66 -4.01
C GLU A 151 -2.00 9.62 -3.63
N TYR A 152 -1.67 10.03 -2.41
CA TYR A 152 -0.30 10.06 -1.93
C TYR A 152 0.34 8.66 -1.88
N VAL A 153 -0.33 7.65 -1.33
CA VAL A 153 0.25 6.29 -1.22
C VAL A 153 0.55 5.62 -2.58
N ARG A 154 0.04 6.17 -3.68
CA ARG A 154 0.34 5.70 -5.04
C ARG A 154 1.63 6.29 -5.62
N THR A 155 2.20 7.29 -4.96
CA THR A 155 3.53 7.81 -5.26
C THR A 155 4.61 6.98 -4.57
N LYS A 156 5.86 7.04 -5.03
CA LYS A 156 6.97 6.33 -4.37
C LYS A 156 7.17 6.81 -2.93
N ALA A 157 7.18 8.13 -2.72
CA ALA A 157 7.30 8.72 -1.38
C ALA A 157 6.16 8.28 -0.46
N GLY A 158 4.91 8.42 -0.89
CA GLY A 158 3.76 8.04 -0.07
C GLY A 158 3.64 6.53 0.17
N ALA A 159 4.09 5.70 -0.78
CA ALA A 159 4.15 4.26 -0.61
C ALA A 159 5.15 3.86 0.48
N LEU A 160 6.32 4.51 0.53
CA LEU A 160 7.31 4.33 1.59
C LEU A 160 6.80 4.88 2.92
N ASP A 161 6.22 6.08 2.91
CA ASP A 161 5.70 6.76 4.09
C ASP A 161 4.60 5.92 4.78
N SER A 162 3.66 5.39 4.01
CA SER A 162 2.62 4.49 4.53
C SER A 162 3.17 3.17 5.08
N ALA A 163 4.23 2.64 4.48
CA ALA A 163 4.91 1.45 4.98
C ALA A 163 5.67 1.73 6.28
N CYS A 164 6.37 2.86 6.38
CA CYS A 164 7.03 3.30 7.60
C CYS A 164 6.02 3.57 8.72
N TRP A 165 4.91 4.24 8.44
CA TRP A 165 3.83 4.44 9.40
C TRP A 165 3.28 3.11 9.95
N PHE A 166 3.06 2.12 9.08
CA PHE A 166 2.65 0.79 9.51
C PHE A 166 3.72 0.14 10.40
N TRP A 167 4.99 0.31 10.05
CA TRP A 167 6.15 -0.21 10.79
C TRP A 167 6.22 0.35 12.19
N ASP A 168 6.11 1.67 12.31
CA ASP A 168 6.11 2.40 13.57
C ASP A 168 4.90 2.03 14.46
N THR A 169 3.69 2.08 13.88
CA THR A 169 2.43 1.79 14.59
C THR A 169 2.38 0.37 15.16
N ASN A 170 3.09 -0.58 14.54
CA ASN A 170 3.17 -1.98 14.98
C ASN A 170 4.45 -2.30 15.76
N ASN A 171 5.26 -1.30 16.10
CA ASN A 171 6.52 -1.44 16.86
C ASN A 171 7.47 -2.49 16.25
N ILE A 172 7.65 -2.46 14.92
CA ILE A 172 8.52 -3.39 14.20
C ILE A 172 9.97 -2.88 14.18
N ASN A 173 10.20 -1.60 14.40
CA ASN A 173 11.50 -0.95 14.41
C ASN A 173 12.39 -1.37 15.59
#